data_a623795c48dae695b03a781e4b3ce4c5
#
_entry.id   a623795c48dae695b03a781e4b3ce4c5
#
_cell.length_a   1.000
_cell.length_b   1.000
_cell.length_c   1.000
_cell.angle_alpha   90.00
_cell.angle_beta   90.00
_cell.angle_gamma   90.00
#
_symmetry.space_group_name_H-M   'P 1'
#
loop_
_entity.id
_entity.type
_entity.pdbx_description
1 polymer ?
#
loop_
_entity_poly.entity_id
_entity_poly.type
_entity_poly.pdbx_seq_one_letter_code
_entity_poly.pdbx_strand_id
1 'polypeptide(L)'
;RPQVVAGWEFNELVYQGHPLHRPVHGYPHTIENITRGDLLEFHRRHFHPNNAILSVVGDFKTPDMLSQLEKAFGEWKPGELDNSREGTLERQHDVRRKFLKAESEQAHIYFGHLGVERMHPDFYALQVLDTILGGGAGLTARIPRKLRDEQGLAYTTFASITSSAGLDPGKFLAYMGTSPANIGRAIHGFKTEIQSVIAEGVTSEELDDAKAYLTGNFVFAFESNSQIARFLLNAEVFGLGFDYVEKYPGYIQSVSLEDIARVAAAHLSTE
;
A
#
# COMPACT_ATOMS: atom_id res chain seq x y z
N ARG A 1 13.86 -12.87 10.59
CA ARG A 1 12.82 -12.47 11.55
C ARG A 1 11.51 -13.11 11.12
N PRO A 2 10.76 -13.81 12.01
CA PRO A 2 9.53 -14.53 11.65
C PRO A 2 8.48 -13.65 10.97
N GLN A 3 8.27 -12.42 11.44
CA GLN A 3 7.35 -11.45 10.81
C GLN A 3 7.67 -11.18 9.34
N VAL A 4 8.95 -10.99 9.01
CA VAL A 4 9.39 -10.69 7.63
C VAL A 4 9.14 -11.88 6.72
N VAL A 5 9.50 -13.09 7.19
CA VAL A 5 9.28 -14.34 6.42
C VAL A 5 7.78 -14.55 6.18
N ALA A 6 6.95 -14.38 7.21
CA ALA A 6 5.51 -14.49 7.08
C ALA A 6 4.93 -13.47 6.06
N GLY A 7 5.47 -12.24 6.01
CA GLY A 7 5.10 -11.24 5.02
C GLY A 7 5.50 -11.63 3.59
N TRP A 8 6.66 -12.24 3.39
CA TRP A 8 7.08 -12.75 2.08
C TRP A 8 6.18 -13.89 1.60
N GLU A 9 5.87 -14.82 2.50
CA GLU A 9 4.98 -15.93 2.20
C GLU A 9 3.53 -15.49 1.91
N PHE A 10 3.09 -14.43 2.58
CA PHE A 10 1.80 -13.82 2.27
C PHE A 10 1.82 -13.19 0.86
N ASN A 11 2.89 -12.47 0.49
CA ASN A 11 3.02 -11.94 -0.87
C ASN A 11 3.05 -13.06 -1.92
N GLU A 12 3.72 -14.19 -1.63
CA GLU A 12 3.72 -15.36 -2.50
C GLU A 12 2.31 -15.91 -2.74
N LEU A 13 1.48 -15.94 -1.69
CA LEU A 13 0.09 -16.42 -1.79
C LEU A 13 -0.80 -15.44 -2.58
N VAL A 14 -0.62 -14.12 -2.40
CA VAL A 14 -1.45 -13.10 -3.05
C VAL A 14 -1.06 -12.88 -4.50
N TYR A 15 0.24 -12.80 -4.80
CA TYR A 15 0.78 -12.45 -6.11
C TYR A 15 1.36 -13.64 -6.87
N GLN A 16 0.88 -14.83 -6.64
CA GLN A 16 1.41 -16.06 -7.24
C GLN A 16 1.59 -15.93 -8.76
N GLY A 17 2.82 -16.21 -9.21
CA GLY A 17 3.18 -16.12 -10.62
C GLY A 17 3.49 -14.71 -11.14
N HIS A 18 3.30 -13.68 -10.35
CA HIS A 18 3.61 -12.30 -10.71
C HIS A 18 4.88 -11.80 -10.00
N PRO A 19 5.73 -10.97 -10.62
CA PRO A 19 6.97 -10.47 -10.00
C PRO A 19 6.79 -9.80 -8.62
N LEU A 20 5.64 -9.23 -8.32
CA LEU A 20 5.32 -8.61 -7.02
C LEU A 20 5.33 -9.59 -5.83
N HIS A 21 5.35 -10.92 -6.06
CA HIS A 21 5.52 -11.87 -4.98
C HIS A 21 6.92 -11.79 -4.36
N ARG A 22 7.92 -11.40 -5.16
CA ARG A 22 9.32 -11.42 -4.75
C ARG A 22 9.61 -10.32 -3.72
N PRO A 23 10.39 -10.63 -2.68
CA PRO A 23 10.84 -9.58 -1.76
C PRO A 23 11.75 -8.59 -2.49
N VAL A 24 11.55 -7.29 -2.25
CA VAL A 24 12.33 -6.21 -2.86
C VAL A 24 13.85 -6.38 -2.65
N HIS A 25 14.24 -6.97 -1.53
CA HIS A 25 15.66 -7.23 -1.21
C HIS A 25 16.19 -8.55 -1.79
N GLY A 26 15.40 -9.27 -2.56
CA GLY A 26 15.76 -10.59 -3.07
C GLY A 26 15.86 -11.66 -1.96
N TYR A 27 16.31 -12.83 -2.36
CA TYR A 27 16.61 -13.93 -1.44
C TYR A 27 18.13 -14.11 -1.34
N PRO A 28 18.68 -14.66 -0.23
CA PRO A 28 20.13 -14.88 -0.11
C PRO A 28 20.73 -15.59 -1.33
N HIS A 29 20.12 -16.69 -1.75
CA HIS A 29 20.57 -17.47 -2.89
C HIS A 29 20.48 -16.75 -4.25
N THR A 30 19.59 -15.74 -4.40
CA THR A 30 19.52 -14.95 -5.64
C THR A 30 20.57 -13.84 -5.63
N ILE A 31 20.77 -13.19 -4.47
CA ILE A 31 21.73 -12.08 -4.32
C ILE A 31 23.18 -12.58 -4.52
N GLU A 32 23.52 -13.76 -3.97
CA GLU A 32 24.84 -14.35 -4.11
C GLU A 32 25.25 -14.62 -5.56
N ASN A 33 24.28 -14.76 -6.46
CA ASN A 33 24.50 -15.01 -7.89
C ASN A 33 24.58 -13.73 -8.74
N ILE A 34 24.24 -12.55 -8.17
CA ILE A 34 24.30 -11.30 -8.91
C ILE A 34 25.74 -10.88 -9.14
N THR A 35 26.11 -10.73 -10.40
CA THR A 35 27.45 -10.31 -10.83
C THR A 35 27.48 -8.83 -11.18
N ARG A 36 28.70 -8.28 -11.31
CA ARG A 36 28.88 -6.93 -11.88
C ARG A 36 28.31 -6.82 -13.31
N GLY A 37 28.36 -7.89 -14.07
CA GLY A 37 27.79 -7.96 -15.43
C GLY A 37 26.27 -7.72 -15.41
N ASP A 38 25.57 -8.38 -14.50
CA ASP A 38 24.10 -8.24 -14.34
C ASP A 38 23.72 -6.81 -13.97
N LEU A 39 24.49 -6.16 -13.07
CA LEU A 39 24.24 -4.77 -12.68
C LEU A 39 24.46 -3.81 -13.85
N LEU A 40 25.50 -4.01 -14.67
CA LEU A 40 25.75 -3.18 -15.86
C LEU A 40 24.64 -3.37 -16.90
N GLU A 41 24.20 -4.61 -17.12
CA GLU A 41 23.11 -4.90 -18.06
C GLU A 41 21.79 -4.29 -17.57
N PHE A 42 21.45 -4.44 -16.29
CA PHE A 42 20.28 -3.81 -15.69
C PHE A 42 20.30 -2.28 -15.84
N HIS A 43 21.46 -1.67 -15.53
CA HIS A 43 21.63 -0.21 -15.71
C HIS A 43 21.43 0.20 -17.18
N ARG A 44 22.05 -0.52 -18.11
CA ARG A 44 21.94 -0.25 -19.54
C ARG A 44 20.50 -0.35 -20.06
N ARG A 45 19.68 -1.26 -19.53
CA ARG A 45 18.30 -1.50 -19.96
C ARG A 45 17.29 -0.53 -19.36
N HIS A 46 17.51 -0.10 -18.12
CA HIS A 46 16.47 0.59 -17.36
C HIS A 46 16.79 2.04 -17.01
N PHE A 47 18.07 2.43 -16.98
CA PHE A 47 18.49 3.79 -16.61
C PHE A 47 18.58 4.68 -17.87
N HIS A 48 17.44 5.26 -18.23
CA HIS A 48 17.31 6.19 -19.34
C HIS A 48 16.49 7.42 -18.91
N PRO A 49 16.77 8.63 -19.49
CA PRO A 49 16.02 9.84 -19.13
C PRO A 49 14.51 9.72 -19.42
N ASN A 50 14.13 8.98 -20.46
CA ASN A 50 12.74 8.70 -20.79
C ASN A 50 12.10 7.61 -19.89
N ASN A 51 12.84 7.07 -18.91
CA ASN A 51 12.37 6.19 -17.85
C ASN A 51 12.62 6.77 -16.45
N ALA A 52 12.83 8.07 -16.36
CA ALA A 52 13.15 8.74 -15.10
C ALA A 52 12.30 9.99 -14.91
N ILE A 53 11.88 10.24 -13.69
CA ILE A 53 11.21 11.47 -13.28
C ILE A 53 12.08 12.09 -12.18
N LEU A 54 12.42 13.36 -12.34
CA LEU A 54 13.20 14.11 -11.36
C LEU A 54 12.34 15.21 -10.75
N SER A 55 12.18 15.19 -9.44
CA SER A 55 11.58 16.28 -8.67
C SER A 55 12.64 16.96 -7.81
N VAL A 56 12.73 18.27 -7.89
CA VAL A 56 13.68 19.09 -7.12
C VAL A 56 12.92 20.15 -6.35
N VAL A 57 13.05 20.12 -5.03
CA VAL A 57 12.38 21.04 -4.11
C VAL A 57 13.38 21.58 -3.09
N GLY A 58 13.45 22.91 -2.95
CA GLY A 58 14.38 23.55 -2.03
C GLY A 58 14.46 25.05 -2.23
N ASP A 59 15.39 25.70 -1.52
CA ASP A 59 15.68 27.13 -1.64
C ASP A 59 16.72 27.37 -2.75
N PHE A 60 16.25 27.59 -3.97
CA PHE A 60 17.08 27.89 -5.13
C PHE A 60 16.34 28.79 -6.13
N LYS A 61 17.10 29.43 -7.01
CA LYS A 61 16.53 30.12 -8.17
C LYS A 61 16.29 29.13 -9.29
N THR A 62 15.07 29.02 -9.78
CA THR A 62 14.69 28.07 -10.82
C THR A 62 15.58 28.10 -12.07
N PRO A 63 15.95 29.28 -12.65
CA PRO A 63 16.83 29.31 -13.82
C PRO A 63 18.21 28.71 -13.54
N ASP A 64 18.78 28.97 -12.36
CA ASP A 64 20.10 28.44 -11.97
C ASP A 64 20.07 26.92 -11.81
N MET A 65 19.00 26.41 -11.18
CA MET A 65 18.79 24.97 -11.01
C MET A 65 18.60 24.28 -12.37
N LEU A 66 17.78 24.83 -13.25
CA LEU A 66 17.57 24.27 -14.60
C LEU A 66 18.87 24.20 -15.37
N SER A 67 19.71 25.27 -15.32
CA SER A 67 21.03 25.26 -15.97
C SER A 67 21.97 24.19 -15.40
N GLN A 68 21.92 23.97 -14.08
CA GLN A 68 22.72 22.90 -13.45
C GLN A 68 22.24 21.50 -13.85
N LEU A 69 20.93 21.30 -13.92
CA LEU A 69 20.32 20.03 -14.34
C LEU A 69 20.63 19.74 -15.82
N GLU A 70 20.54 20.74 -16.69
CA GLU A 70 20.90 20.60 -18.10
C GLU A 70 22.38 20.25 -18.27
N LYS A 71 23.26 20.90 -17.51
CA LYS A 71 24.71 20.59 -17.51
C LYS A 71 24.99 19.16 -17.00
N ALA A 72 24.21 18.67 -16.00
CA ALA A 72 24.43 17.37 -15.40
C ALA A 72 23.83 16.22 -16.23
N PHE A 73 22.69 16.44 -16.87
CA PHE A 73 21.89 15.39 -17.51
C PHE A 73 21.66 15.61 -19.01
N GLY A 74 22.03 16.78 -19.58
CA GLY A 74 21.71 17.12 -20.97
C GLY A 74 22.31 16.18 -22.02
N GLU A 75 23.44 15.51 -21.69
CA GLU A 75 24.04 14.48 -22.55
C GLU A 75 23.48 13.07 -22.36
N TRP A 76 22.61 12.87 -21.35
CA TRP A 76 22.01 11.58 -21.08
C TRP A 76 20.97 11.25 -22.14
N LYS A 77 21.24 10.24 -22.95
CA LYS A 77 20.43 9.93 -24.15
C LYS A 77 19.27 8.98 -23.82
N PRO A 78 18.09 9.22 -24.40
CA PRO A 78 16.99 8.28 -24.35
C PRO A 78 17.39 6.89 -24.83
N GLY A 79 16.78 5.86 -24.25
CA GLY A 79 16.95 4.47 -24.65
C GLY A 79 15.63 3.82 -25.05
N GLU A 80 15.74 2.62 -25.62
CA GLU A 80 14.57 1.75 -25.85
C GLU A 80 14.12 1.18 -24.51
N LEU A 81 12.85 1.37 -24.21
CA LEU A 81 12.23 0.86 -22.99
C LEU A 81 11.42 -0.40 -23.30
N ASP A 82 11.68 -1.44 -22.54
CA ASP A 82 10.80 -2.60 -22.50
C ASP A 82 9.63 -2.27 -21.57
N ASN A 83 8.52 -1.88 -22.14
CA ASN A 83 7.28 -1.58 -21.42
C ASN A 83 6.40 -2.81 -21.21
N SER A 84 6.90 -4.02 -21.49
CA SER A 84 6.16 -5.25 -21.23
C SER A 84 5.95 -5.41 -19.72
N ARG A 85 4.72 -5.31 -19.28
CA ARG A 85 4.33 -5.71 -17.93
C ARG A 85 4.26 -7.22 -17.88
N GLU A 86 5.07 -7.83 -17.04
CA GLU A 86 5.03 -9.28 -16.85
C GLU A 86 3.81 -9.67 -16.02
N GLY A 87 2.93 -10.46 -16.64
CA GLY A 87 1.84 -11.15 -15.98
C GLY A 87 0.57 -10.33 -15.79
N THR A 88 -0.53 -11.03 -15.69
CA THR A 88 -1.83 -10.49 -15.29
C THR A 88 -2.11 -10.94 -13.88
N LEU A 89 -2.47 -10.02 -12.99
CA LEU A 89 -2.92 -10.37 -11.65
C LEU A 89 -4.40 -10.72 -11.68
N GLU A 90 -4.71 -11.96 -11.35
CA GLU A 90 -6.09 -12.44 -11.25
C GLU A 90 -6.51 -12.55 -9.79
N ARG A 91 -7.75 -12.16 -9.52
CA ARG A 91 -8.33 -12.34 -8.18
C ARG A 91 -8.42 -13.82 -7.85
N GLN A 92 -7.98 -14.17 -6.66
CA GLN A 92 -8.07 -15.55 -6.19
C GLN A 92 -9.51 -15.95 -5.91
N HIS A 93 -9.87 -17.19 -6.28
CA HIS A 93 -11.18 -17.77 -6.05
C HIS A 93 -11.18 -18.77 -4.89
N ASP A 94 -10.00 -19.23 -4.47
CA ASP A 94 -9.84 -20.24 -3.42
C ASP A 94 -9.07 -19.71 -2.21
N VAL A 95 -9.46 -20.16 -1.03
CA VAL A 95 -8.74 -19.86 0.22
C VAL A 95 -7.40 -20.57 0.24
N ARG A 96 -6.32 -19.81 0.27
CA ARG A 96 -4.95 -20.31 0.41
C ARG A 96 -4.45 -20.09 1.84
N ARG A 97 -3.80 -21.10 2.40
CA ARG A 97 -3.27 -21.03 3.77
C ARG A 97 -1.86 -21.59 3.80
N LYS A 98 -0.97 -20.90 4.50
CA LYS A 98 0.39 -21.36 4.75
C LYS A 98 0.71 -21.18 6.23
N PHE A 99 1.22 -22.25 6.85
CA PHE A 99 1.64 -22.24 8.24
C PHE A 99 3.14 -22.51 8.29
N LEU A 100 3.87 -21.61 8.97
CA LEU A 100 5.30 -21.71 9.16
C LEU A 100 5.57 -21.89 10.66
N LYS A 101 6.27 -22.94 11.01
CA LYS A 101 6.73 -23.13 12.39
C LYS A 101 8.00 -22.34 12.60
N ALA A 102 8.02 -21.49 13.61
CA ALA A 102 9.19 -20.75 14.05
C ALA A 102 9.32 -20.81 15.57
N GLU A 103 10.54 -20.78 16.07
CA GLU A 103 10.83 -20.60 17.50
C GLU A 103 10.66 -19.11 17.82
N SER A 104 9.46 -18.72 18.24
CA SER A 104 9.11 -17.34 18.55
C SER A 104 8.01 -17.30 19.62
N GLU A 105 8.09 -16.35 20.52
CA GLU A 105 7.05 -16.09 21.52
C GLU A 105 5.79 -15.46 20.90
N GLN A 106 5.93 -14.88 19.71
CA GLN A 106 4.81 -14.29 18.97
C GLN A 106 4.54 -15.04 17.67
N ALA A 107 3.24 -15.21 17.38
CA ALA A 107 2.74 -15.59 16.07
C ALA A 107 2.44 -14.33 15.26
N HIS A 108 2.81 -14.34 13.99
CA HIS A 108 2.56 -13.28 13.03
C HIS A 108 1.51 -13.76 12.02
N ILE A 109 0.35 -13.10 12.01
CA ILE A 109 -0.77 -13.45 11.15
C ILE A 109 -0.88 -12.39 10.05
N TYR A 110 -0.88 -12.83 8.81
CA TYR A 110 -1.22 -12.06 7.63
C TYR A 110 -2.50 -12.64 7.04
N PHE A 111 -3.50 -11.80 6.86
CA PHE A 111 -4.79 -12.16 6.29
C PHE A 111 -5.15 -11.16 5.21
N GLY A 112 -5.64 -11.61 4.06
CA GLY A 112 -6.02 -10.69 2.99
C GLY A 112 -6.04 -11.34 1.61
N HIS A 113 -6.11 -10.50 0.59
CA HIS A 113 -6.28 -10.87 -0.81
C HIS A 113 -5.76 -9.77 -1.73
N LEU A 114 -5.85 -9.96 -3.05
CA LEU A 114 -5.51 -8.94 -4.04
C LEU A 114 -6.42 -7.70 -3.84
N GLY A 115 -5.82 -6.52 -3.87
CA GLY A 115 -6.48 -5.23 -3.74
C GLY A 115 -6.71 -4.54 -5.08
N VAL A 116 -6.51 -3.22 -5.09
CA VAL A 116 -6.76 -2.35 -6.25
C VAL A 116 -5.51 -1.57 -6.65
N GLU A 117 -5.51 -1.04 -7.87
CA GLU A 117 -4.52 -0.07 -8.35
C GLU A 117 -4.76 1.32 -7.73
N ARG A 118 -3.71 2.17 -7.74
CA ARG A 118 -3.81 3.56 -7.24
C ARG A 118 -4.85 4.39 -8.01
N MET A 119 -5.02 4.13 -9.30
CA MET A 119 -5.94 4.87 -10.17
C MET A 119 -7.32 4.22 -10.27
N HIS A 120 -7.61 3.22 -9.44
CA HIS A 120 -8.94 2.59 -9.43
C HIS A 120 -10.02 3.62 -9.04
N PRO A 121 -11.19 3.65 -9.70
CA PRO A 121 -12.26 4.61 -9.40
C PRO A 121 -12.69 4.62 -7.94
N ASP A 122 -12.65 3.46 -7.29
CA ASP A 122 -13.05 3.28 -5.90
C ASP A 122 -11.95 3.66 -4.88
N PHE A 123 -10.78 4.10 -5.34
CA PHE A 123 -9.61 4.30 -4.46
C PHE A 123 -9.90 5.21 -3.26
N TYR A 124 -10.60 6.34 -3.47
CA TYR A 124 -10.87 7.28 -2.37
C TYR A 124 -11.91 6.75 -1.37
N ALA A 125 -12.94 6.05 -1.85
CA ALA A 125 -13.89 5.38 -0.98
C ALA A 125 -13.21 4.27 -0.17
N LEU A 126 -12.31 3.50 -0.79
CA LEU A 126 -11.49 2.50 -0.12
C LEU A 126 -10.51 3.12 0.88
N GLN A 127 -9.96 4.30 0.60
CA GLN A 127 -9.08 5.00 1.54
C GLN A 127 -9.83 5.46 2.81
N VAL A 128 -11.08 5.92 2.65
CA VAL A 128 -11.96 6.22 3.79
C VAL A 128 -12.28 4.94 4.56
N LEU A 129 -12.64 3.86 3.86
CA LEU A 129 -12.90 2.55 4.48
C LEU A 129 -11.68 2.00 5.23
N ASP A 130 -10.48 2.13 4.68
CA ASP A 130 -9.22 1.77 5.36
C ASP A 130 -9.07 2.49 6.70
N THR A 131 -9.36 3.79 6.72
CA THR A 131 -9.27 4.61 7.93
C THR A 131 -10.23 4.11 9.01
N ILE A 132 -11.45 3.71 8.63
CA ILE A 132 -12.45 3.16 9.54
C ILE A 132 -12.06 1.76 10.02
N LEU A 133 -11.58 0.90 9.11
CA LEU A 133 -11.36 -0.51 9.41
C LEU A 133 -10.06 -0.76 10.18
N GLY A 134 -8.94 -0.17 9.78
CA GLY A 134 -7.67 -0.52 10.40
C GLY A 134 -6.49 0.42 10.19
N GLY A 135 -6.61 1.40 9.28
CA GLY A 135 -5.52 2.29 8.85
C GLY A 135 -5.52 3.69 9.44
N GLY A 136 -6.51 4.05 10.24
CA GLY A 136 -6.62 5.38 10.88
C GLY A 136 -5.59 5.61 11.99
N ALA A 137 -5.79 6.64 12.82
CA ALA A 137 -4.88 7.04 13.91
C ALA A 137 -4.63 5.96 14.99
N GLY A 138 -4.88 4.71 14.67
CA GLY A 138 -4.52 3.54 15.47
C GLY A 138 -5.40 3.28 16.69
N LEU A 139 -6.18 4.26 17.14
CA LEU A 139 -6.99 4.16 18.36
C LEU A 139 -8.49 4.05 18.10
N THR A 140 -8.99 4.56 16.97
CA THR A 140 -10.42 4.63 16.66
C THR A 140 -10.87 3.62 15.62
N ALA A 141 -9.96 3.10 14.79
CA ALA A 141 -10.28 2.12 13.77
C ALA A 141 -10.78 0.80 14.38
N ARG A 142 -11.75 0.15 13.73
CA ARG A 142 -12.48 -1.02 14.27
C ARG A 142 -11.57 -2.17 14.68
N ILE A 143 -10.65 -2.59 13.81
CA ILE A 143 -9.74 -3.73 14.07
C ILE A 143 -8.83 -3.46 15.27
N PRO A 144 -8.04 -2.36 15.34
CA PRO A 144 -7.25 -2.05 16.53
C PRO A 144 -8.08 -1.94 17.79
N ARG A 145 -9.17 -1.18 17.77
CA ARG A 145 -10.02 -0.98 18.93
C ARG A 145 -10.57 -2.32 19.47
N LYS A 146 -11.19 -3.13 18.61
CA LYS A 146 -11.86 -4.36 19.06
C LYS A 146 -10.89 -5.49 19.37
N LEU A 147 -9.84 -5.67 18.57
CA LEU A 147 -8.96 -6.83 18.74
C LEU A 147 -7.78 -6.55 19.67
N ARG A 148 -7.25 -5.32 19.69
CA ARG A 148 -6.17 -4.93 20.58
C ARG A 148 -6.70 -4.43 21.92
N ASP A 149 -7.57 -3.40 21.90
CA ASP A 149 -7.93 -2.67 23.13
C ASP A 149 -8.99 -3.38 23.94
N GLU A 150 -10.06 -3.90 23.30
CA GLU A 150 -11.17 -4.57 23.99
C GLU A 150 -10.85 -6.04 24.30
N GLN A 151 -10.19 -6.77 23.38
CA GLN A 151 -9.94 -8.21 23.54
C GLN A 151 -8.51 -8.55 23.99
N GLY A 152 -7.59 -7.59 23.98
CA GLY A 152 -6.20 -7.80 24.40
C GLY A 152 -5.44 -8.82 23.54
N LEU A 153 -5.83 -9.04 22.28
CA LEU A 153 -5.25 -10.08 21.44
C LEU A 153 -3.86 -9.72 20.91
N ALA A 154 -3.56 -8.43 20.74
CA ALA A 154 -2.33 -7.99 20.12
C ALA A 154 -1.83 -6.66 20.64
N TYR A 155 -0.51 -6.46 20.59
CA TYR A 155 0.10 -5.14 20.76
C TYR A 155 0.02 -4.33 19.46
N THR A 156 0.22 -4.98 18.33
CA THR A 156 0.19 -4.34 17.01
C THR A 156 -0.77 -5.09 16.09
N THR A 157 -1.72 -4.35 15.53
CA THR A 157 -2.62 -4.83 14.47
C THR A 157 -3.01 -3.66 13.57
N PHE A 158 -3.22 -3.93 12.31
CA PHE A 158 -3.71 -2.97 11.32
C PHE A 158 -4.38 -3.70 10.15
N ALA A 159 -5.12 -2.96 9.34
CA ALA A 159 -5.62 -3.44 8.05
C ALA A 159 -5.65 -2.30 7.03
N SER A 160 -5.37 -2.59 5.77
CA SER A 160 -5.49 -1.64 4.66
C SER A 160 -5.58 -2.34 3.32
N ILE A 161 -6.33 -1.77 2.38
CA ILE A 161 -6.41 -2.19 0.99
C ILE A 161 -5.70 -1.22 0.04
N THR A 162 -5.52 0.03 0.47
CA THR A 162 -4.95 1.09 -0.38
C THR A 162 -3.45 1.32 -0.15
N SER A 163 -2.89 0.88 0.98
CA SER A 163 -1.50 1.17 1.38
C SER A 163 -0.44 0.65 0.41
N SER A 164 -0.74 -0.38 -0.36
CA SER A 164 0.15 -0.97 -1.37
C SER A 164 -0.32 -0.78 -2.81
N ALA A 165 -1.38 0.03 -3.02
CA ALA A 165 -1.89 0.33 -4.35
C ALA A 165 -0.86 1.15 -5.14
N GLY A 166 -0.49 0.64 -6.30
CA GLY A 166 0.52 1.20 -7.20
C GLY A 166 0.02 1.29 -8.64
N LEU A 167 0.95 1.21 -9.59
CA LEU A 167 0.62 1.04 -11.01
C LEU A 167 -0.01 -0.33 -11.27
N ASP A 168 0.32 -1.31 -10.43
CA ASP A 168 -0.31 -2.62 -10.37
C ASP A 168 -1.21 -2.71 -9.13
N PRO A 169 -2.18 -3.65 -9.12
CA PRO A 169 -3.02 -3.88 -7.96
C PRO A 169 -2.21 -4.15 -6.69
N GLY A 170 -2.52 -3.42 -5.63
CA GLY A 170 -2.00 -3.69 -4.31
C GLY A 170 -2.67 -4.92 -3.68
N LYS A 171 -2.71 -4.95 -2.35
CA LYS A 171 -3.37 -6.04 -1.60
C LYS A 171 -4.16 -5.47 -0.43
N PHE A 172 -5.28 -6.08 -0.13
CA PHE A 172 -5.85 -5.98 1.21
C PHE A 172 -4.99 -6.80 2.15
N LEU A 173 -4.55 -6.18 3.22
CA LEU A 173 -3.72 -6.80 4.23
C LEU A 173 -4.24 -6.44 5.62
N ALA A 174 -4.65 -7.44 6.39
CA ALA A 174 -4.82 -7.35 7.84
C ALA A 174 -3.68 -8.11 8.52
N TYR A 175 -3.00 -7.45 9.46
CA TYR A 175 -1.87 -8.00 10.19
C TYR A 175 -2.11 -7.97 11.69
N MET A 176 -1.63 -9.01 12.37
CA MET A 176 -1.60 -9.07 13.83
C MET A 176 -0.37 -9.83 14.33
N GLY A 177 0.35 -9.23 15.28
CA GLY A 177 1.29 -9.92 16.14
C GLY A 177 0.60 -10.33 17.45
N THR A 178 0.52 -11.64 17.73
CA THR A 178 -0.24 -12.17 18.87
C THR A 178 0.46 -13.37 19.54
N SER A 179 -0.03 -13.81 20.69
CA SER A 179 0.41 -15.09 21.27
C SER A 179 -0.04 -16.26 20.39
N PRO A 180 0.78 -17.34 20.26
CA PRO A 180 0.39 -18.54 19.52
C PRO A 180 -0.96 -19.14 19.94
N ALA A 181 -1.30 -19.05 21.23
CA ALA A 181 -2.60 -19.51 21.75
C ALA A 181 -3.81 -18.73 21.21
N ASN A 182 -3.59 -17.53 20.72
CA ASN A 182 -4.65 -16.64 20.23
C ASN A 182 -4.85 -16.64 18.70
N ILE A 183 -4.09 -17.44 17.94
CA ILE A 183 -4.15 -17.44 16.45
C ILE A 183 -5.59 -17.61 15.95
N GLY A 184 -6.33 -18.60 16.47
CA GLY A 184 -7.72 -18.85 16.06
C GLY A 184 -8.65 -17.68 16.37
N ARG A 185 -8.50 -17.06 17.55
CA ARG A 185 -9.28 -15.88 17.96
C ARG A 185 -8.98 -14.67 17.08
N ALA A 186 -7.70 -14.46 16.76
CA ALA A 186 -7.25 -13.35 15.90
C ALA A 186 -7.83 -13.46 14.48
N ILE A 187 -7.75 -14.66 13.87
CA ILE A 187 -8.32 -14.90 12.53
C ILE A 187 -9.85 -14.71 12.56
N HIS A 188 -10.51 -15.24 13.58
CA HIS A 188 -11.96 -15.06 13.76
C HIS A 188 -12.30 -13.58 13.91
N GLY A 189 -11.55 -12.83 14.71
CA GLY A 189 -11.74 -11.41 14.92
C GLY A 189 -11.63 -10.61 13.60
N PHE A 190 -10.60 -10.85 12.78
CA PHE A 190 -10.51 -10.23 11.45
C PHE A 190 -11.73 -10.51 10.59
N LYS A 191 -12.15 -11.78 10.51
CA LYS A 191 -13.32 -12.15 9.71
C LYS A 191 -14.58 -11.48 10.22
N THR A 192 -14.79 -11.44 11.53
CA THR A 192 -15.96 -10.81 12.15
C THR A 192 -16.03 -9.32 11.81
N GLU A 193 -14.92 -8.58 11.96
CA GLU A 193 -14.92 -7.14 11.68
C GLU A 193 -15.11 -6.82 10.20
N ILE A 194 -14.48 -7.60 9.31
CA ILE A 194 -14.67 -7.45 7.87
C ILE A 194 -16.11 -7.75 7.47
N GLN A 195 -16.68 -8.86 7.98
CA GLN A 195 -18.07 -9.24 7.70
C GLN A 195 -19.08 -8.23 8.24
N SER A 196 -18.84 -7.68 9.44
CA SER A 196 -19.69 -6.63 10.01
C SER A 196 -19.73 -5.40 9.09
N VAL A 197 -18.58 -4.95 8.58
CA VAL A 197 -18.53 -3.82 7.63
C VAL A 197 -19.27 -4.15 6.32
N ILE A 198 -19.12 -5.35 5.78
CA ILE A 198 -19.81 -5.77 4.56
C ILE A 198 -21.33 -5.86 4.77
N ALA A 199 -21.78 -6.41 5.90
CA ALA A 199 -23.18 -6.70 6.15
C ALA A 199 -23.98 -5.52 6.72
N GLU A 200 -23.35 -4.75 7.60
CA GLU A 200 -24.00 -3.69 8.38
C GLU A 200 -23.58 -2.28 7.94
N GLY A 201 -22.48 -2.19 7.18
CA GLY A 201 -21.87 -0.91 6.78
C GLY A 201 -21.13 -0.23 7.92
N VAL A 202 -21.04 1.08 7.83
CA VAL A 202 -20.41 1.96 8.82
C VAL A 202 -21.40 3.03 9.29
N THR A 203 -21.16 3.61 10.46
CA THR A 203 -22.01 4.71 10.97
C THR A 203 -21.62 6.03 10.29
N SER A 204 -22.52 7.03 10.34
CA SER A 204 -22.23 8.38 9.88
C SER A 204 -21.08 9.02 10.67
N GLU A 205 -20.99 8.75 11.96
CA GLU A 205 -19.92 9.23 12.83
C GLU A 205 -18.56 8.67 12.40
N GLU A 206 -18.46 7.34 12.15
CA GLU A 206 -17.22 6.72 11.63
C GLU A 206 -16.81 7.30 10.27
N LEU A 207 -17.78 7.59 9.39
CA LEU A 207 -17.52 8.21 8.10
C LEU A 207 -16.98 9.64 8.25
N ASP A 208 -17.64 10.46 9.08
CA ASP A 208 -17.26 11.85 9.30
C ASP A 208 -15.88 11.95 9.98
N ASP A 209 -15.62 11.13 10.97
CA ASP A 209 -14.31 11.04 11.65
C ASP A 209 -13.20 10.63 10.69
N ALA A 210 -13.44 9.64 9.84
CA ALA A 210 -12.46 9.19 8.85
C ALA A 210 -12.15 10.29 7.82
N LYS A 211 -13.17 10.99 7.33
CA LYS A 211 -12.99 12.14 6.42
C LYS A 211 -12.22 13.28 7.08
N ALA A 212 -12.59 13.63 8.32
CA ALA A 212 -11.91 14.67 9.07
C ALA A 212 -10.42 14.30 9.31
N TYR A 213 -10.16 13.04 9.67
CA TYR A 213 -8.80 12.54 9.84
C TYR A 213 -7.98 12.63 8.55
N LEU A 214 -8.49 12.12 7.43
CA LEU A 214 -7.78 12.12 6.15
C LEU A 214 -7.50 13.52 5.64
N THR A 215 -8.48 14.41 5.68
CA THR A 215 -8.33 15.79 5.20
C THR A 215 -7.46 16.62 6.14
N GLY A 216 -7.60 16.43 7.45
CA GLY A 216 -6.78 17.12 8.46
C GLY A 216 -5.31 16.70 8.42
N ASN A 217 -5.04 15.41 8.23
CA ASN A 217 -3.65 14.92 8.16
C ASN A 217 -2.98 15.19 6.81
N PHE A 218 -3.71 15.55 5.77
CA PHE A 218 -3.14 15.77 4.45
C PHE A 218 -2.10 16.88 4.42
N VAL A 219 -2.25 17.89 5.28
CA VAL A 219 -1.28 18.99 5.39
C VAL A 219 0.13 18.51 5.78
N PHE A 220 0.23 17.44 6.55
CA PHE A 220 1.53 16.87 6.96
C PHE A 220 2.34 16.26 5.81
N ALA A 221 1.70 16.04 4.64
CA ALA A 221 2.41 15.63 3.43
C ALA A 221 3.34 16.71 2.86
N PHE A 222 3.31 17.94 3.39
CA PHE A 222 4.02 19.12 2.87
C PHE A 222 4.97 19.76 3.88
N GLU A 223 5.29 19.13 5.00
CA GLU A 223 6.12 19.70 6.07
C GLU A 223 7.60 19.82 5.69
N SER A 224 8.08 19.02 4.76
CA SER A 224 9.47 19.03 4.34
C SER A 224 9.63 19.03 2.82
N ASN A 225 10.77 19.53 2.34
CA ASN A 225 11.12 19.50 0.92
C ASN A 225 11.05 18.08 0.33
N SER A 226 11.48 17.07 1.09
CA SER A 226 11.41 15.66 0.65
C SER A 226 9.98 15.16 0.50
N GLN A 227 9.07 15.57 1.40
CA GLN A 227 7.65 15.20 1.29
C GLN A 227 6.99 15.90 0.10
N ILE A 228 7.28 17.19 -0.13
CA ILE A 228 6.81 17.92 -1.32
C ILE A 228 7.33 17.27 -2.60
N ALA A 229 8.64 16.97 -2.66
CA ALA A 229 9.22 16.29 -3.81
C ALA A 229 8.56 14.94 -4.10
N ARG A 230 8.29 14.15 -3.07
CA ARG A 230 7.59 12.85 -3.19
C ARG A 230 6.14 13.03 -3.65
N PHE A 231 5.44 14.05 -3.14
CA PHE A 231 4.09 14.37 -3.58
C PHE A 231 4.06 14.67 -5.08
N LEU A 232 4.96 15.53 -5.56
CA LEU A 232 5.07 15.89 -6.98
C LEU A 232 5.42 14.67 -7.85
N LEU A 233 6.35 13.82 -7.40
CA LEU A 233 6.65 12.55 -8.08
C LEU A 233 5.43 11.64 -8.19
N ASN A 234 4.67 11.48 -7.11
CA ASN A 234 3.46 10.66 -7.13
C ASN A 234 2.38 11.28 -8.03
N ALA A 235 2.22 12.60 -8.03
CA ALA A 235 1.29 13.29 -8.90
C ALA A 235 1.60 13.01 -10.38
N GLU A 236 2.87 13.02 -10.76
CA GLU A 236 3.32 12.71 -12.12
C GLU A 236 3.18 11.23 -12.45
N VAL A 237 3.68 10.33 -11.59
CA VAL A 237 3.66 8.86 -11.81
C VAL A 237 2.25 8.35 -12.00
N PHE A 238 1.30 8.87 -11.22
CA PHE A 238 -0.10 8.43 -11.27
C PHE A 238 -1.01 9.32 -12.12
N GLY A 239 -0.48 10.35 -12.77
CA GLY A 239 -1.28 11.27 -13.59
C GLY A 239 -2.36 12.03 -12.82
N LEU A 240 -2.12 12.36 -11.54
CA LEU A 240 -3.10 13.00 -10.66
C LEU A 240 -3.29 14.50 -10.99
N GLY A 241 -2.32 15.11 -11.68
CA GLY A 241 -2.25 16.55 -11.91
C GLY A 241 -1.66 17.33 -10.72
N PHE A 242 -1.06 18.49 -11.00
CA PHE A 242 -0.44 19.30 -9.94
C PHE A 242 -1.47 20.07 -9.08
N ASP A 243 -2.72 20.14 -9.53
CA ASP A 243 -3.87 20.66 -8.77
C ASP A 243 -4.48 19.59 -7.83
N TYR A 244 -3.87 18.41 -7.74
CA TYR A 244 -4.34 17.34 -6.86
C TYR A 244 -4.38 17.75 -5.38
N VAL A 245 -3.47 18.64 -4.95
CA VAL A 245 -3.48 19.19 -3.59
C VAL A 245 -4.79 19.89 -3.25
N GLU A 246 -5.38 20.60 -4.21
CA GLU A 246 -6.66 21.29 -4.05
C GLU A 246 -7.87 20.35 -4.18
N LYS A 247 -7.74 19.30 -5.00
CA LYS A 247 -8.81 18.36 -5.33
C LYS A 247 -8.99 17.26 -4.27
N TYR A 248 -7.89 16.82 -3.64
CA TYR A 248 -7.92 15.69 -2.72
C TYR A 248 -8.96 15.81 -1.59
N PRO A 249 -9.07 16.94 -0.87
CA PRO A 249 -10.12 17.10 0.13
C PRO A 249 -11.52 16.89 -0.43
N GLY A 250 -11.77 17.36 -1.65
CA GLY A 250 -13.06 17.18 -2.34
C GLY A 250 -13.35 15.71 -2.64
N TYR A 251 -12.35 14.93 -3.08
CA TYR A 251 -12.52 13.49 -3.32
C TYR A 251 -12.89 12.74 -2.03
N ILE A 252 -12.24 13.07 -0.91
CA ILE A 252 -12.55 12.44 0.39
C ILE A 252 -13.93 12.87 0.90
N GLN A 253 -14.27 14.18 0.81
CA GLN A 253 -15.55 14.70 1.31
C GLN A 253 -16.74 14.18 0.50
N SER A 254 -16.58 13.87 -0.78
CA SER A 254 -17.65 13.35 -1.63
C SER A 254 -18.06 11.91 -1.34
N VAL A 255 -17.26 11.14 -0.58
CA VAL A 255 -17.56 9.73 -0.27
C VAL A 255 -18.81 9.65 0.61
N SER A 256 -19.77 8.84 0.23
CA SER A 256 -21.02 8.61 0.97
C SER A 256 -21.04 7.28 1.73
N LEU A 257 -22.05 7.07 2.58
CA LEU A 257 -22.27 5.77 3.24
C LEU A 257 -22.57 4.67 2.22
N GLU A 258 -23.29 5.01 1.15
CA GLU A 258 -23.59 4.12 0.03
C GLU A 258 -22.31 3.70 -0.70
N ASP A 259 -21.37 4.64 -0.90
CA ASP A 259 -20.06 4.32 -1.49
C ASP A 259 -19.28 3.35 -0.60
N ILE A 260 -19.24 3.57 0.70
CA ILE A 260 -18.57 2.66 1.65
C ILE A 260 -19.20 1.27 1.61
N ALA A 261 -20.52 1.17 1.65
CA ALA A 261 -21.22 -0.13 1.57
C ALA A 261 -20.91 -0.84 0.24
N ARG A 262 -20.96 -0.12 -0.85
CA ARG A 262 -20.65 -0.64 -2.20
C ARG A 262 -19.22 -1.15 -2.30
N VAL A 263 -18.23 -0.35 -1.89
CA VAL A 263 -16.82 -0.75 -1.99
C VAL A 263 -16.46 -1.86 -1.00
N ALA A 264 -17.06 -1.89 0.17
CA ALA A 264 -16.87 -2.98 1.12
C ALA A 264 -17.36 -4.31 0.52
N ALA A 265 -18.57 -4.34 -0.06
CA ALA A 265 -19.13 -5.52 -0.71
C ALA A 265 -18.33 -5.95 -1.96
N ALA A 266 -17.77 -4.99 -2.73
CA ALA A 266 -17.04 -5.28 -3.96
C ALA A 266 -15.60 -5.74 -3.73
N HIS A 267 -14.92 -5.17 -2.73
CA HIS A 267 -13.47 -5.28 -2.58
C HIS A 267 -12.99 -6.01 -1.32
N LEU A 268 -13.83 -6.23 -0.31
CA LEU A 268 -13.46 -7.01 0.86
C LEU A 268 -13.97 -8.45 0.75
N SER A 269 -13.19 -9.39 1.27
CA SER A 269 -13.56 -10.81 1.37
C SER A 269 -12.98 -11.43 2.63
N THR A 270 -13.69 -12.41 3.17
CA THR A 270 -13.23 -13.26 4.27
C THR A 270 -12.95 -14.71 3.83
N GLU A 271 -13.07 -14.95 2.52
CA GLU A 271 -12.85 -16.25 1.88
C GLU A 271 -11.63 -16.21 0.96
#